data_1202a15e9cffc8314d084b5ac3212f0c
#
_entry.id   1202a15e9cffc8314d084b5ac3212f0c
#
_cell.length_a   1.000
_cell.length_b   1.000
_cell.length_c   1.000
_cell.angle_alpha   90.00
_cell.angle_beta   90.00
_cell.angle_gamma   90.00
#
_symmetry.space_group_name_H-M   'P 1'
#
loop_
_entity.id
_entity.type
_entity.pdbx_description
1 polymer ?
#
loop_
_entity_poly.entity_id
_entity_poly.type
_entity_poly.pdbx_seq_one_letter_code
_entity_poly.pdbx_strand_id
1 'polypeptide(L)'
;MSEFRQMRRKRQQLSNEESIAILEKATAGTLALLGDEGYPYAVPISYVYHDGKLYFHSALAGHKVDAIRKCDKASFCVVEQDDVQPKKYTTFFRSVIAFGRIHIIEDEQEKLETARMLGNRYNPNDDESLQKEIESGFSRMLMIRFDIEYLTGKEAIELVRMRNAKSVNA
;
A
#
# COMPACT_ATOMS: atom_id res chain seq x y z
N MET A 1 18.89 1.59 -15.78
CA MET A 1 17.98 1.13 -14.71
C MET A 1 18.19 2.06 -13.53
N SER A 2 17.15 2.69 -13.00
CA SER A 2 17.28 3.50 -11.80
C SER A 2 17.48 2.54 -10.62
N GLU A 3 18.63 2.64 -10.00
CA GLU A 3 18.93 1.83 -8.81
C GLU A 3 18.24 2.47 -7.60
N PHE A 4 17.27 1.77 -7.00
CA PHE A 4 16.62 2.23 -5.78
C PHE A 4 17.61 2.26 -4.63
N ARG A 5 17.50 3.30 -3.79
CA ARG A 5 18.37 3.46 -2.63
C ARG A 5 18.20 2.33 -1.65
N GLN A 6 19.29 1.66 -1.30
CA GLN A 6 19.32 0.62 -0.28
C GLN A 6 19.09 1.17 1.12
N MET A 7 18.41 0.39 1.96
CA MET A 7 18.17 0.77 3.35
C MET A 7 19.49 0.85 4.14
N ARG A 8 19.75 1.98 4.77
CA ARG A 8 20.95 2.21 5.58
C ARG A 8 21.03 1.28 6.78
N ARG A 9 19.90 1.07 7.48
CA ARG A 9 19.83 0.22 8.70
C ARG A 9 19.43 -1.21 8.34
N LYS A 10 20.31 -1.94 7.67
CA LYS A 10 20.07 -3.31 7.18
C LYS A 10 19.58 -4.29 8.24
N ARG A 11 20.03 -4.16 9.51
CA ARG A 11 19.58 -5.04 10.62
C ARG A 11 18.10 -4.88 10.97
N GLN A 12 17.50 -3.78 10.61
CA GLN A 12 16.08 -3.47 10.85
C GLN A 12 15.20 -3.77 9.62
N GLN A 13 15.81 -4.24 8.55
CA GLN A 13 15.09 -4.56 7.32
C GLN A 13 14.33 -5.87 7.50
N LEU A 14 13.06 -5.84 7.14
CA LEU A 14 12.19 -7.01 7.01
C LEU A 14 12.54 -7.76 5.73
N SER A 15 12.26 -9.06 5.69
CA SER A 15 12.32 -9.83 4.45
C SER A 15 11.25 -9.35 3.46
N ASN A 16 11.35 -9.78 2.21
CA ASN A 16 10.34 -9.47 1.21
C ASN A 16 8.99 -10.10 1.57
N GLU A 17 9.01 -11.33 2.05
CA GLU A 17 7.82 -12.07 2.49
C GLU A 17 7.14 -11.39 3.69
N GLU A 18 7.91 -10.95 4.68
CA GLU A 18 7.38 -10.19 5.82
C GLU A 18 6.76 -8.85 5.37
N SER A 19 7.38 -8.17 4.40
CA SER A 19 6.88 -6.92 3.85
C SER A 19 5.59 -7.12 3.06
N ILE A 20 5.49 -8.19 2.26
CA ILE A 20 4.27 -8.58 1.55
C ILE A 20 3.16 -8.93 2.54
N ALA A 21 3.45 -9.69 3.59
CA ALA A 21 2.46 -10.04 4.61
C ALA A 21 1.85 -8.81 5.30
N ILE A 22 2.63 -7.74 5.49
CA ILE A 22 2.11 -6.45 5.98
C ILE A 22 1.14 -5.83 4.96
N LEU A 23 1.50 -5.83 3.67
CA LEU A 23 0.61 -5.31 2.62
C LEU A 23 -0.68 -6.11 2.49
N GLU A 24 -0.62 -7.43 2.62
CA GLU A 24 -1.79 -8.30 2.58
C GLU A 24 -2.73 -8.09 3.78
N LYS A 25 -2.17 -7.84 4.95
CA LYS A 25 -2.91 -7.69 6.20
C LYS A 25 -3.58 -6.33 6.34
N ALA A 26 -2.85 -5.26 6.03
CA ALA A 26 -3.33 -3.89 6.19
C ALA A 26 -4.42 -3.54 5.17
N THR A 27 -5.31 -2.63 5.56
CA THR A 27 -6.46 -2.21 4.73
C THR A 27 -6.31 -0.81 4.16
N ALA A 28 -5.39 -0.01 4.71
CA ALA A 28 -5.14 1.36 4.29
C ALA A 28 -3.66 1.71 4.41
N GLY A 29 -3.26 2.72 3.67
CA GLY A 29 -1.94 3.31 3.71
C GLY A 29 -1.96 4.72 3.15
N THR A 30 -0.79 5.30 2.98
CA THR A 30 -0.61 6.64 2.42
C THR A 30 0.02 6.55 1.03
N LEU A 31 -0.72 6.98 0.02
CA LEU A 31 -0.22 7.13 -1.34
C LEU A 31 0.44 8.50 -1.50
N ALA A 32 1.69 8.51 -1.93
CA ALA A 32 2.45 9.72 -2.19
C ALA A 32 2.67 9.90 -3.70
N LEU A 33 2.25 11.03 -4.21
CA LEU A 33 2.27 11.43 -5.62
C LEU A 33 3.04 12.75 -5.77
N LEU A 34 3.39 13.09 -7.01
CA LEU A 34 3.87 14.42 -7.34
C LEU A 34 2.64 15.34 -7.56
N GLY A 35 2.39 16.22 -6.60
CA GLY A 35 1.29 17.17 -6.64
C GLY A 35 1.59 18.42 -7.45
N ASP A 36 0.70 19.40 -7.34
CA ASP A 36 0.86 20.69 -8.02
C ASP A 36 2.01 21.50 -7.40
N GLU A 37 2.57 22.41 -8.18
CA GLU A 37 3.70 23.29 -7.82
C GLU A 37 4.94 22.53 -7.27
N GLY A 38 5.08 21.23 -7.59
CA GLY A 38 6.16 20.39 -7.12
C GLY A 38 6.02 19.89 -5.67
N TYR A 39 4.91 20.15 -5.02
CA TYR A 39 4.67 19.63 -3.69
C TYR A 39 4.41 18.12 -3.70
N PRO A 40 5.07 17.34 -2.82
CA PRO A 40 4.66 15.97 -2.57
C PRO A 40 3.23 15.94 -2.03
N TYR A 41 2.36 15.18 -2.71
CA TYR A 41 0.96 15.01 -2.30
C TYR A 41 0.78 13.64 -1.67
N ALA A 42 0.47 13.60 -0.38
CA ALA A 42 0.27 12.40 0.41
C ALA A 42 -1.20 12.26 0.80
N VAL A 43 -1.86 11.18 0.37
CA VAL A 43 -3.28 10.94 0.63
C VAL A 43 -3.50 9.57 1.26
N PRO A 44 -4.21 9.48 2.41
CA PRO A 44 -4.66 8.21 2.97
C PRO A 44 -5.66 7.56 2.02
N ILE A 45 -5.50 6.25 1.79
CA ILE A 45 -6.35 5.51 0.87
C ILE A 45 -6.41 4.03 1.25
N SER A 46 -7.59 3.44 1.09
CA SER A 46 -7.81 2.02 1.22
C SER A 46 -7.36 1.29 -0.04
N TYR A 47 -6.89 0.04 0.10
CA TYR A 47 -6.34 -0.72 -1.00
C TYR A 47 -6.53 -2.23 -0.85
N VAL A 48 -6.27 -2.96 -1.91
CA VAL A 48 -6.01 -4.40 -1.88
C VAL A 48 -4.67 -4.68 -2.55
N TYR A 49 -3.88 -5.58 -1.93
CA TYR A 49 -2.65 -6.13 -2.51
C TYR A 49 -2.99 -7.43 -3.27
N HIS A 50 -2.45 -7.58 -4.46
CA HIS A 50 -2.50 -8.82 -5.21
C HIS A 50 -1.30 -8.91 -6.17
N ASP A 51 -0.54 -9.97 -6.08
CA ASP A 51 0.54 -10.34 -7.00
C ASP A 51 1.48 -9.17 -7.37
N GLY A 52 2.08 -8.56 -6.37
CA GLY A 52 3.03 -7.45 -6.56
C GLY A 52 2.41 -6.11 -6.95
N LYS A 53 1.09 -5.99 -6.86
CA LYS A 53 0.35 -4.79 -7.23
C LYS A 53 -0.57 -4.34 -6.10
N LEU A 54 -0.86 -3.04 -6.07
CA LEU A 54 -1.89 -2.46 -5.21
C LEU A 54 -2.99 -1.89 -6.09
N TYR A 55 -4.23 -2.10 -5.66
CA TYR A 55 -5.40 -1.57 -6.36
C TYR A 55 -6.20 -0.67 -5.45
N PHE A 56 -6.65 0.45 -6.02
CA PHE A 56 -7.40 1.48 -5.33
C PHE A 56 -8.63 1.87 -6.17
N HIS A 57 -9.66 2.38 -5.51
CA HIS A 57 -10.74 3.06 -6.22
C HIS A 57 -10.67 4.58 -6.00
N SER A 58 -11.24 5.34 -6.92
CA SER A 58 -11.31 6.80 -6.86
C SER A 58 -12.53 7.33 -7.58
N ALA A 59 -12.95 8.55 -7.25
CA ALA A 59 -13.85 9.32 -8.11
C ALA A 59 -13.19 9.61 -9.47
N LEU A 60 -14.01 10.02 -10.45
CA LEU A 60 -13.58 10.28 -11.83
C LEU A 60 -12.60 11.47 -11.98
N ALA A 61 -12.56 12.37 -11.00
CA ALA A 61 -11.76 13.58 -11.02
C ALA A 61 -11.25 13.94 -9.62
N GLY A 62 -10.28 14.82 -9.55
CA GLY A 62 -9.69 15.36 -8.33
C GLY A 62 -8.18 15.33 -8.35
N HIS A 63 -7.55 15.99 -7.37
CA HIS A 63 -6.09 16.19 -7.31
C HIS A 63 -5.29 14.89 -7.51
N LYS A 64 -5.72 13.80 -6.87
CA LYS A 64 -5.09 12.48 -7.03
C LYS A 64 -5.08 12.00 -8.49
N VAL A 65 -6.22 12.12 -9.17
CA VAL A 65 -6.39 11.69 -10.57
C VAL A 65 -5.52 12.54 -11.49
N ASP A 66 -5.50 13.85 -11.26
CA ASP A 66 -4.69 14.79 -12.05
C ASP A 66 -3.20 14.56 -11.84
N ALA A 67 -2.77 14.28 -10.61
CA ALA A 67 -1.40 13.95 -10.28
C ALA A 67 -0.93 12.65 -10.99
N ILE A 68 -1.76 11.59 -10.97
CA ILE A 68 -1.47 10.32 -11.65
C ILE A 68 -1.34 10.52 -13.18
N ARG A 69 -2.19 11.33 -13.78
CA ARG A 69 -2.13 11.63 -15.22
C ARG A 69 -0.86 12.40 -15.62
N LYS A 70 -0.32 13.21 -14.72
CA LYS A 70 0.92 13.99 -14.95
C LYS A 70 2.19 13.18 -14.72
N CYS A 71 2.20 12.29 -13.74
CA CYS A 71 3.38 11.51 -13.35
C CYS A 71 2.98 10.14 -12.82
N ASP A 72 3.51 9.10 -13.44
CA ASP A 72 3.25 7.71 -13.08
C ASP A 72 4.11 7.18 -11.92
N LYS A 73 5.10 7.95 -11.46
CA LYS A 73 5.93 7.55 -10.32
C LYS A 73 5.23 7.87 -9.01
N ALA A 74 5.14 6.86 -8.16
CA ALA A 74 4.52 6.99 -6.85
C ALA A 74 5.26 6.18 -5.79
N SER A 75 4.94 6.45 -4.53
CA SER A 75 5.27 5.56 -3.43
C SER A 75 4.06 5.36 -2.53
N PHE A 76 4.04 4.22 -1.84
CA PHE A 76 2.97 3.87 -0.93
C PHE A 76 3.54 3.42 0.40
N CYS A 77 3.04 3.96 1.51
CA CYS A 77 3.50 3.66 2.85
C CYS A 77 2.39 3.03 3.69
N VAL A 78 2.71 1.91 4.35
CA VAL A 78 1.84 1.27 5.34
C VAL A 78 2.57 1.23 6.67
N VAL A 79 1.90 1.67 7.73
CA VAL A 79 2.34 1.51 9.11
C VAL A 79 1.52 0.38 9.73
N GLU A 80 2.15 -0.78 9.98
CA GLU A 80 1.50 -1.93 10.61
C GLU A 80 1.46 -1.77 12.13
N GLN A 81 2.54 -1.25 12.70
CA GLN A 81 2.68 -1.07 14.14
C GLN A 81 3.27 0.31 14.45
N ASP A 82 2.69 0.99 15.42
CA ASP A 82 3.16 2.24 15.99
C ASP A 82 2.85 2.22 17.51
N ASP A 83 3.72 1.53 18.25
CA ASP A 83 3.58 1.33 19.70
C ASP A 83 4.63 2.17 20.46
N VAL A 84 4.19 3.32 20.94
CA VAL A 84 5.04 4.25 21.70
C VAL A 84 5.37 3.66 23.07
N GLN A 85 6.65 3.62 23.41
CA GLN A 85 7.20 3.15 24.68
C GLN A 85 7.73 4.34 25.51
N PRO A 86 6.89 5.05 26.28
CA PRO A 86 7.26 6.33 26.90
C PRO A 86 8.48 6.23 27.83
N LYS A 87 8.54 5.17 28.64
CA LYS A 87 9.64 4.93 29.59
C LYS A 87 10.98 4.61 28.93
N LYS A 88 10.96 4.20 27.65
CA LYS A 88 12.14 3.84 26.88
C LYS A 88 12.52 4.89 25.83
N TYR A 89 11.72 5.95 25.71
CA TYR A 89 11.88 7.00 24.71
C TYR A 89 12.05 6.47 23.29
N THR A 90 11.25 5.45 22.93
CA THR A 90 11.29 4.79 21.63
C THR A 90 9.89 4.37 21.17
N THR A 91 9.78 3.99 19.91
CA THR A 91 8.56 3.42 19.34
C THR A 91 8.86 2.05 18.78
N PHE A 92 8.06 1.05 19.13
CA PHE A 92 8.11 -0.27 18.52
C PHE A 92 7.27 -0.23 17.24
N PHE A 93 7.92 0.06 16.13
CA PHE A 93 7.25 0.25 14.85
C PHE A 93 7.56 -0.88 13.86
N ARG A 94 6.60 -1.12 12.96
CA ARG A 94 6.78 -1.87 11.72
C ARG A 94 6.08 -1.13 10.58
N SER A 95 6.77 -0.97 9.47
CA SER A 95 6.24 -0.26 8.32
C SER A 95 6.83 -0.78 7.01
N VAL A 96 6.11 -0.54 5.93
CA VAL A 96 6.51 -0.89 4.57
C VAL A 96 6.41 0.32 3.68
N ILE A 97 7.39 0.50 2.78
CA ILE A 97 7.34 1.49 1.71
C ILE A 97 7.54 0.77 0.39
N ALA A 98 6.59 0.93 -0.51
CA ALA A 98 6.66 0.49 -1.90
C ALA A 98 6.91 1.68 -2.82
N PHE A 99 7.76 1.51 -3.82
CA PHE A 99 7.98 2.44 -4.93
C PHE A 99 7.56 1.76 -6.21
N GLY A 100 6.98 2.51 -7.16
CA GLY A 100 6.54 1.91 -8.41
C GLY A 100 5.83 2.86 -9.35
N ARG A 101 5.07 2.27 -10.27
CA ARG A 101 4.32 2.97 -11.30
C ARG A 101 2.83 2.87 -11.04
N ILE A 102 2.14 4.00 -11.16
CA ILE A 102 0.71 4.10 -10.89
C ILE A 102 -0.04 4.50 -12.18
N HIS A 103 -1.16 3.81 -12.42
CA HIS A 103 -1.95 3.97 -13.65
C HIS A 103 -3.44 3.93 -13.34
N ILE A 104 -4.22 4.69 -14.11
CA ILE A 104 -5.68 4.51 -14.16
C ILE A 104 -5.93 3.30 -15.07
N ILE A 105 -6.75 2.37 -14.61
CA ILE A 105 -7.14 1.19 -15.38
C ILE A 105 -8.17 1.62 -16.42
N GLU A 106 -7.83 1.46 -17.71
CA GLU A 106 -8.70 1.80 -18.84
C GLU A 106 -9.50 0.59 -19.35
N ASP A 107 -8.96 -0.62 -19.21
CA ASP A 107 -9.63 -1.86 -19.59
C ASP A 107 -10.82 -2.15 -18.65
N GLU A 108 -12.02 -2.28 -19.23
CA GLU A 108 -13.24 -2.45 -18.43
C GLU A 108 -13.29 -3.78 -17.69
N GLN A 109 -12.69 -4.84 -18.25
CA GLN A 109 -12.66 -6.15 -17.60
C GLN A 109 -11.70 -6.11 -16.41
N GLU A 110 -10.48 -5.59 -16.58
CA GLU A 110 -9.53 -5.39 -15.46
C GLU A 110 -10.14 -4.49 -14.38
N LYS A 111 -10.81 -3.42 -14.78
CA LYS A 111 -11.53 -2.53 -13.86
C LYS A 111 -12.58 -3.29 -13.04
N LEU A 112 -13.38 -4.13 -13.68
CA LEU A 112 -14.42 -4.93 -13.00
C LEU A 112 -13.81 -5.96 -12.05
N GLU A 113 -12.80 -6.69 -12.48
CA GLU A 113 -12.12 -7.71 -11.67
C GLU A 113 -11.47 -7.11 -10.43
N THR A 114 -10.77 -5.99 -10.60
CA THR A 114 -10.09 -5.30 -9.50
C THR A 114 -11.06 -4.60 -8.55
N ALA A 115 -12.19 -4.10 -9.05
CA ALA A 115 -13.27 -3.57 -8.20
C ALA A 115 -13.89 -4.67 -7.33
N ARG A 116 -14.12 -5.85 -7.89
CA ARG A 116 -14.59 -7.03 -7.13
C ARG A 116 -13.56 -7.47 -6.09
N MET A 117 -12.29 -7.52 -6.46
CA MET A 117 -11.20 -7.86 -5.55
C MET A 117 -11.15 -6.91 -4.35
N LEU A 118 -11.24 -5.61 -4.59
CA LEU A 118 -11.25 -4.59 -3.55
C LEU A 118 -12.51 -4.71 -2.66
N GLY A 119 -13.69 -4.90 -3.27
CA GLY A 119 -14.95 -5.07 -2.55
C GLY A 119 -14.94 -6.32 -1.65
N ASN A 120 -14.51 -7.44 -2.16
CA ASN A 120 -14.38 -8.69 -1.40
C ASN A 120 -13.39 -8.59 -0.23
N ARG A 121 -12.39 -7.73 -0.35
CA ARG A 121 -11.46 -7.46 0.77
C ARG A 121 -12.16 -6.84 1.97
N TYR A 122 -13.19 -6.01 1.72
CA TYR A 122 -13.91 -5.28 2.78
C TYR A 122 -15.17 -5.98 3.25
N ASN A 123 -15.87 -6.66 2.34
CA ASN A 123 -17.10 -7.38 2.65
C ASN A 123 -17.04 -8.80 2.04
N PRO A 124 -16.26 -9.69 2.63
CA PRO A 124 -16.18 -11.07 2.16
C PRO A 124 -17.50 -11.80 2.38
N ASN A 125 -17.85 -12.72 1.47
CA ASN A 125 -19.02 -13.59 1.53
C ASN A 125 -20.38 -12.89 1.29
N ASP A 126 -20.39 -11.75 0.62
CA ASP A 126 -21.63 -11.05 0.23
C ASP A 126 -21.57 -10.61 -1.25
N ASP A 127 -21.49 -11.61 -2.12
CA ASP A 127 -21.37 -11.39 -3.56
C ASP A 127 -22.56 -10.65 -4.16
N GLU A 128 -23.78 -10.86 -3.62
CA GLU A 128 -24.99 -10.20 -4.13
C GLU A 128 -24.96 -8.69 -3.86
N SER A 129 -24.60 -8.28 -2.63
CA SER A 129 -24.47 -6.88 -2.27
C SER A 129 -23.34 -6.21 -3.06
N LEU A 130 -22.19 -6.90 -3.20
CA LEU A 130 -21.06 -6.41 -3.98
C LEU A 130 -21.44 -6.21 -5.45
N GLN A 131 -22.16 -7.15 -6.05
CA GLN A 131 -22.58 -7.02 -7.45
C GLN A 131 -23.48 -5.79 -7.65
N LYS A 132 -24.47 -5.56 -6.76
CA LYS A 132 -25.33 -4.39 -6.80
C LYS A 132 -24.56 -3.07 -6.65
N GLU A 133 -23.59 -3.03 -5.73
CA GLU A 133 -22.75 -1.85 -5.50
C GLU A 133 -21.88 -1.53 -6.73
N ILE A 134 -21.28 -2.55 -7.34
CA ILE A 134 -20.50 -2.38 -8.56
C ILE A 134 -21.39 -1.89 -9.70
N GLU A 135 -22.52 -2.53 -9.96
CA GLU A 135 -23.44 -2.13 -11.05
C GLU A 135 -23.89 -0.67 -10.90
N SER A 136 -24.18 -0.24 -9.68
CA SER A 136 -24.62 1.13 -9.42
C SER A 136 -23.48 2.17 -9.49
N GLY A 137 -22.24 1.77 -9.17
CA GLY A 137 -21.09 2.66 -9.03
C GLY A 137 -20.11 2.66 -10.18
N PHE A 138 -20.12 1.62 -11.04
CA PHE A 138 -19.05 1.33 -12.00
C PHE A 138 -18.74 2.49 -12.96
N SER A 139 -19.75 3.17 -13.47
CA SER A 139 -19.58 4.32 -14.38
C SER A 139 -19.09 5.59 -13.67
N ARG A 140 -19.17 5.65 -12.34
CA ARG A 140 -18.84 6.83 -11.52
C ARG A 140 -17.52 6.68 -10.75
N MET A 141 -16.79 5.56 -10.94
CA MET A 141 -15.52 5.31 -10.28
C MET A 141 -14.41 5.02 -11.27
N LEU A 142 -13.19 5.30 -10.87
CA LEU A 142 -11.97 4.79 -11.49
C LEU A 142 -11.39 3.68 -10.60
N MET A 143 -10.80 2.68 -11.24
CA MET A 143 -9.84 1.79 -10.59
C MET A 143 -8.43 2.21 -10.97
N ILE A 144 -7.54 2.13 -10.01
CA ILE A 144 -6.14 2.56 -10.13
C ILE A 144 -5.28 1.36 -9.77
N ARG A 145 -4.25 1.08 -10.58
CA ARG A 145 -3.23 0.06 -10.36
C ARG A 145 -1.91 0.71 -10.02
N PHE A 146 -1.22 0.20 -9.03
CA PHE A 146 0.14 0.55 -8.67
C PHE A 146 1.02 -0.70 -8.78
N ASP A 147 1.90 -0.72 -9.77
CA ASP A 147 2.84 -1.82 -10.02
C ASP A 147 4.09 -1.58 -9.16
N ILE A 148 4.37 -2.48 -8.21
CA ILE A 148 5.50 -2.35 -7.28
C ILE A 148 6.80 -2.71 -7.99
N GLU A 149 7.73 -1.74 -8.09
CA GLU A 149 9.08 -1.94 -8.62
C GLU A 149 10.09 -2.25 -7.51
N TYR A 150 9.87 -1.69 -6.32
CA TYR A 150 10.76 -1.86 -5.18
C TYR A 150 10.00 -1.80 -3.86
N LEU A 151 10.24 -2.77 -3.00
CA LEU A 151 9.57 -2.90 -1.71
C LEU A 151 10.59 -2.95 -0.58
N THR A 152 10.38 -2.17 0.48
CA THR A 152 11.18 -2.20 1.69
C THR A 152 10.31 -2.23 2.93
N GLY A 153 10.59 -3.20 3.82
CA GLY A 153 10.00 -3.24 5.14
C GLY A 153 11.03 -2.91 6.21
N LYS A 154 10.59 -2.29 7.28
CA LYS A 154 11.43 -1.89 8.40
C LYS A 154 10.74 -2.10 9.73
N GLU A 155 11.50 -2.59 10.72
CA GLU A 155 11.04 -2.68 12.11
C GLU A 155 12.01 -2.00 13.09
N ALA A 156 11.51 -1.71 14.29
CA ALA A 156 12.32 -1.17 15.38
C ALA A 156 13.41 -2.16 15.78
N ILE A 157 14.60 -1.66 16.16
CA ILE A 157 15.73 -2.53 16.56
C ILE A 157 15.41 -3.39 17.78
N GLU A 158 14.53 -2.93 18.64
CA GLU A 158 14.07 -3.65 19.82
C GLU A 158 13.27 -4.90 19.42
N LEU A 159 12.42 -4.81 18.38
CA LEU A 159 11.67 -5.95 17.84
C LEU A 159 12.62 -6.99 17.24
N VAL A 160 13.66 -6.54 16.52
CA VAL A 160 14.73 -7.43 16.01
C VAL A 160 15.39 -8.20 17.15
N ARG A 161 15.78 -7.50 18.24
CA ARG A 161 16.41 -8.11 19.40
C ARG A 161 15.50 -9.14 20.09
N MET A 162 14.22 -8.81 20.26
CA MET A 162 13.22 -9.72 20.86
C MET A 162 13.03 -10.98 20.03
N ARG A 163 12.97 -10.86 18.71
CA ARG A 163 12.84 -11.99 17.79
C ARG A 163 14.06 -12.92 17.89
N ASN A 164 15.26 -12.36 17.84
CA ASN A 164 16.50 -13.14 17.93
C ASN A 164 16.64 -13.86 19.28
N ALA A 165 16.23 -13.22 20.39
CA ALA A 165 16.26 -13.86 21.71
C ALA A 165 15.31 -15.06 21.82
N LYS A 166 14.15 -15.02 21.16
CA LYS A 166 13.20 -16.15 21.09
C LYS A 166 13.77 -17.32 20.28
N SER A 167 14.47 -17.03 19.18
CA SER A 167 15.07 -18.08 18.31
C SER A 167 16.25 -18.80 18.94
N VAL A 168 16.91 -18.23 19.95
CA VAL A 168 18.02 -18.87 20.68
C VAL A 168 17.50 -19.81 21.79
N ASN A 169 16.24 -19.62 22.25
CA ASN A 169 15.62 -20.37 23.32
C ASN A 169 14.61 -21.44 22.82
N ALA A 170 14.49 -21.62 21.52
CA ALA A 170 13.66 -22.64 20.87
C ALA A 170 14.53 -23.71 20.20
#